data_f3b2af3c8537368a069c7f352da51543
#
_entry.id   f3b2af3c8537368a069c7f352da51543
#
_cell.length_a   1.000
_cell.length_b   1.000
_cell.length_c   1.000
_cell.angle_alpha   90.00
_cell.angle_beta   90.00
_cell.angle_gamma   90.00
#
_symmetry.space_group_name_H-M   'P 1'
#
loop_
_entity.id
_entity.type
_entity.pdbx_description
1 polymer ?
#
loop_
_entity_poly.entity_id
_entity_poly.type
_entity_poly.pdbx_seq_one_letter_code
_entity_poly.pdbx_strand_id
1 'polypeptide(L)'
;MRKILIPTDFSDNAMNAIKYATELFKHGPAEIYLLHAFSDSVYEDKARLADAVFEELQEKALQKAKENLKETRKQILSFSPNPKHTLHTIAEFGLLVDSVNDWVEKENIDVVVMGTKGETADKKITFGSNTLEVIKYVKCPVLAIPAVYGDVHP
;
A
#
# COMPACT_ATOMS: atom_id res chain seq x y z
N MET A 1 8.89 -0.05 -19.39
CA MET A 1 8.05 -0.75 -18.41
C MET A 1 7.65 0.19 -17.30
N ARG A 2 6.38 0.23 -16.97
CA ARG A 2 5.87 1.10 -15.93
C ARG A 2 6.07 0.47 -14.56
N LYS A 3 6.49 1.26 -13.59
CA LYS A 3 6.68 0.80 -12.21
C LYS A 3 5.74 1.56 -11.28
N ILE A 4 4.89 0.81 -10.59
CA ILE A 4 3.79 1.35 -9.79
C ILE A 4 3.96 0.86 -8.35
N LEU A 5 3.92 1.77 -7.40
CA LEU A 5 3.96 1.43 -5.98
C LEU A 5 2.59 1.68 -5.36
N ILE A 6 2.05 0.67 -4.68
CA ILE A 6 0.74 0.76 -4.06
C ILE A 6 0.86 0.42 -2.58
N PRO A 7 0.86 1.45 -1.71
CA PRO A 7 0.77 1.20 -0.27
C PRO A 7 -0.57 0.58 0.08
N THR A 8 -0.58 -0.40 0.96
CA THR A 8 -1.83 -1.03 1.40
C THR A 8 -1.84 -1.23 2.91
N ASP A 9 -2.99 -0.95 3.51
CA ASP A 9 -3.28 -1.26 4.90
C ASP A 9 -4.30 -2.40 5.00
N PHE A 10 -4.52 -3.10 3.89
CA PHE A 10 -5.44 -4.22 3.75
C PHE A 10 -6.92 -3.83 3.90
N SER A 11 -7.22 -2.54 3.90
CA SER A 11 -8.60 -2.04 3.92
C SER A 11 -9.27 -2.23 2.56
N ASP A 12 -10.59 -2.12 2.54
CA ASP A 12 -11.37 -2.14 1.30
C ASP A 12 -11.01 -0.98 0.39
N ASN A 13 -10.70 0.18 0.97
CA ASN A 13 -10.28 1.34 0.21
C ASN A 13 -8.93 1.11 -0.48
N ALA A 14 -7.99 0.45 0.21
CA ALA A 14 -6.72 0.08 -0.39
C ALA A 14 -6.92 -0.93 -1.52
N MET A 15 -7.79 -1.91 -1.33
CA MET A 15 -8.10 -2.88 -2.38
C MET A 15 -8.75 -2.19 -3.59
N ASN A 16 -9.61 -1.20 -3.36
CA ASN A 16 -10.20 -0.43 -4.43
C ASN A 16 -9.14 0.31 -5.26
N ALA A 17 -8.14 0.87 -4.60
CA ALA A 17 -7.01 1.52 -5.28
C ALA A 17 -6.21 0.52 -6.12
N ILE A 18 -6.00 -0.68 -5.59
CA ILE A 18 -5.30 -1.75 -6.32
C ILE A 18 -6.08 -2.13 -7.58
N LYS A 19 -7.38 -2.32 -7.46
CA LYS A 19 -8.25 -2.64 -8.60
C LYS A 19 -8.20 -1.56 -9.67
N TYR A 20 -8.24 -0.30 -9.23
CA TYR A 20 -8.14 0.82 -10.15
C TYR A 20 -6.81 0.81 -10.90
N ALA A 21 -5.71 0.60 -10.18
CA ALA A 21 -4.38 0.59 -10.79
C ALA A 21 -4.23 -0.55 -11.80
N THR A 22 -4.69 -1.76 -11.47
CA THR A 22 -4.59 -2.89 -12.38
C THR A 22 -5.41 -2.66 -13.65
N GLU A 23 -6.55 -2.00 -13.55
CA GLU A 23 -7.38 -1.65 -14.70
C GLU A 23 -6.76 -0.53 -15.54
N LEU A 24 -6.26 0.51 -14.87
CA LEU A 24 -5.67 1.66 -15.55
C LEU A 24 -4.45 1.29 -16.41
N PHE A 25 -3.63 0.38 -15.92
CA PHE A 25 -2.39 0.00 -16.57
C PHE A 25 -2.44 -1.36 -17.27
N LYS A 26 -3.63 -1.86 -17.57
CA LYS A 26 -3.81 -3.23 -18.08
C LYS A 26 -3.21 -3.50 -19.44
N HIS A 27 -3.03 -2.49 -20.27
CA HIS A 27 -2.62 -2.68 -21.67
C HIS A 27 -1.12 -2.78 -21.88
N GLY A 28 -0.32 -2.42 -20.91
CA GLY A 28 1.13 -2.43 -21.04
C GLY A 28 1.83 -3.25 -19.97
N PRO A 29 3.11 -3.54 -20.16
CA PRO A 29 3.88 -4.21 -19.13
C PRO A 29 4.06 -3.30 -17.91
N ALA A 30 3.92 -3.89 -16.72
CA ALA A 30 4.05 -3.13 -15.48
C ALA A 30 4.59 -4.01 -14.37
N GLU A 31 5.38 -3.40 -13.50
CA GLU A 31 5.76 -3.99 -12.21
C GLU A 31 4.99 -3.25 -11.14
N ILE A 32 4.26 -4.01 -10.33
CA ILE A 32 3.42 -3.48 -9.26
C ILE A 32 4.02 -3.91 -7.93
N TYR A 33 4.36 -2.93 -7.10
CA TYR A 33 4.95 -3.14 -5.78
C TYR A 33 3.88 -2.86 -4.73
N LEU A 34 3.45 -3.90 -4.04
CA LEU A 34 2.50 -3.77 -2.93
C LEU A 34 3.31 -3.61 -1.65
N LEU A 35 3.17 -2.46 -1.01
CA LEU A 35 3.94 -2.11 0.18
C LEU A 35 3.05 -1.99 1.40
N HIS A 36 3.40 -2.72 2.46
CA HIS A 36 2.82 -2.50 3.77
C HIS A 36 3.93 -2.12 4.73
N ALA A 37 3.92 -0.87 5.18
CA ALA A 37 4.82 -0.37 6.21
C ALA A 37 4.05 -0.27 7.52
N PHE A 38 4.65 -0.75 8.60
CA PHE A 38 3.99 -0.78 9.90
C PHE A 38 4.94 -0.26 10.97
N SER A 39 4.42 0.58 11.85
CA SER A 39 5.24 1.19 12.90
C SER A 39 4.48 1.50 14.18
N ASP A 40 3.24 1.94 14.03
CA ASP A 40 2.55 2.67 15.11
C ASP A 40 2.41 1.90 16.42
N SER A 41 1.70 0.77 16.43
CA SER A 41 1.48 0.01 17.66
C SER A 41 2.77 -0.60 18.21
N VAL A 42 3.69 -0.98 17.31
CA VAL A 42 4.96 -1.60 17.71
C VAL A 42 5.88 -0.57 18.34
N TYR A 43 5.92 0.67 17.81
CA TYR A 43 6.73 1.73 18.42
C TYR A 43 6.21 2.16 19.78
N GLU A 44 4.89 2.15 19.99
CA GLU A 44 4.33 2.44 21.30
C GLU A 44 4.79 1.44 22.35
N ASP A 45 4.90 0.18 21.97
CA ASP A 45 5.32 -0.87 22.88
C ASP A 45 6.81 -0.83 23.19
N LYS A 46 7.63 -0.27 22.32
CA LYS A 46 9.08 -0.22 22.48
C LYS A 46 9.52 0.43 23.80
N ALA A 47 8.82 1.48 24.22
CA ALA A 47 9.17 2.21 25.44
C ALA A 47 8.81 1.44 26.70
N ARG A 48 7.94 0.43 26.62
CA ARG A 48 7.40 -0.29 27.78
C ARG A 48 7.91 -1.72 27.91
N LEU A 49 8.52 -2.27 26.86
CA LEU A 49 8.88 -3.67 26.80
C LEU A 49 10.40 -3.86 26.78
N ALA A 50 10.85 -4.99 27.30
CA ALA A 50 12.24 -5.39 27.15
C ALA A 50 12.55 -5.60 25.65
N ASP A 51 13.80 -5.36 25.27
CA ASP A 51 14.23 -5.44 23.87
C ASP A 51 13.89 -6.78 23.23
N ALA A 52 14.10 -7.88 23.95
CA ALA A 52 13.80 -9.22 23.41
C ALA A 52 12.30 -9.40 23.12
N VAL A 53 11.42 -8.87 23.99
CA VAL A 53 9.99 -8.94 23.80
C VAL A 53 9.55 -8.05 22.63
N PHE A 54 10.14 -6.86 22.53
CA PHE A 54 9.88 -5.95 21.42
C PHE A 54 10.26 -6.59 20.08
N GLU A 55 11.44 -7.21 20.01
CA GLU A 55 11.89 -7.89 18.79
C GLU A 55 10.96 -9.03 18.39
N GLU A 56 10.45 -9.77 19.38
CA GLU A 56 9.50 -10.85 19.11
C GLU A 56 8.20 -10.32 18.54
N LEU A 57 7.67 -9.21 19.11
CA LEU A 57 6.46 -8.59 18.60
C LEU A 57 6.65 -8.04 17.19
N GLN A 58 7.81 -7.44 16.94
CA GLN A 58 8.16 -6.94 15.62
C GLN A 58 8.18 -8.07 14.58
N GLU A 59 8.79 -9.20 14.93
CA GLU A 59 8.86 -10.36 14.06
C GLU A 59 7.48 -10.93 13.76
N LYS A 60 6.61 -11.03 14.77
CA LYS A 60 5.24 -11.48 14.58
C LYS A 60 4.45 -10.55 13.67
N ALA A 61 4.61 -9.24 13.85
CA ALA A 61 3.95 -8.25 13.00
C ALA A 61 4.44 -8.37 11.55
N LEU A 62 5.73 -8.59 11.36
CA LEU A 62 6.30 -8.79 10.02
C LEU A 62 5.73 -10.03 9.35
N GLN A 63 5.65 -11.16 10.06
CA GLN A 63 5.09 -12.38 9.52
C GLN A 63 3.64 -12.22 9.13
N LYS A 64 2.85 -11.56 9.98
CA LYS A 64 1.44 -11.31 9.67
C LYS A 64 1.29 -10.42 8.45
N ALA A 65 2.12 -9.39 8.34
CA ALA A 65 2.11 -8.51 7.16
C ALA A 65 2.43 -9.29 5.89
N LYS A 66 3.41 -10.17 5.93
CA LYS A 66 3.78 -11.01 4.79
C LYS A 66 2.63 -11.94 4.38
N GLU A 67 1.96 -12.54 5.35
CA GLU A 67 0.80 -13.40 5.09
C GLU A 67 -0.36 -12.62 4.46
N ASN A 68 -0.64 -11.44 4.98
CA ASN A 68 -1.69 -10.57 4.45
C ASN A 68 -1.37 -10.11 3.03
N LEU A 69 -0.11 -9.79 2.74
CA LEU A 69 0.31 -9.43 1.39
C LEU A 69 0.20 -10.61 0.43
N LYS A 70 0.55 -11.80 0.88
CA LYS A 70 0.42 -13.02 0.07
C LYS A 70 -1.06 -13.25 -0.30
N GLU A 71 -1.96 -13.09 0.65
CA GLU A 71 -3.39 -13.22 0.41
C GLU A 71 -3.89 -12.13 -0.56
N THR A 72 -3.46 -10.89 -0.37
CA THR A 72 -3.79 -9.79 -1.26
C THR A 72 -3.34 -10.09 -2.69
N ARG A 73 -2.12 -10.60 -2.85
CA ARG A 73 -1.59 -10.97 -4.16
C ARG A 73 -2.45 -12.05 -4.82
N LYS A 74 -2.87 -13.06 -4.05
CA LYS A 74 -3.77 -14.09 -4.57
C LYS A 74 -5.09 -13.51 -5.05
N GLN A 75 -5.66 -12.58 -4.30
CA GLN A 75 -6.90 -11.92 -4.67
C GLN A 75 -6.74 -11.15 -5.98
N ILE A 76 -5.64 -10.42 -6.14
CA ILE A 76 -5.37 -9.68 -7.37
C ILE A 76 -5.26 -10.64 -8.56
N LEU A 77 -4.54 -11.72 -8.42
CA LEU A 77 -4.39 -12.72 -9.49
C LEU A 77 -5.73 -13.39 -9.83
N SER A 78 -6.66 -13.42 -8.90
CA SER A 78 -7.99 -13.97 -9.12
C SER A 78 -8.87 -13.04 -9.94
N PHE A 79 -8.90 -11.74 -9.60
CA PHE A 79 -9.80 -10.81 -10.29
C PHE A 79 -9.17 -10.08 -11.48
N SER A 80 -7.86 -10.01 -11.54
CA SER A 80 -7.15 -9.31 -12.62
C SER A 80 -5.88 -10.05 -13.03
N PRO A 81 -6.00 -11.30 -13.52
CA PRO A 81 -4.84 -12.01 -14.03
C PRO A 81 -4.33 -11.33 -15.28
N ASN A 82 -3.10 -10.85 -15.25
CA ASN A 82 -2.51 -10.16 -16.39
C ASN A 82 -1.06 -10.61 -16.55
N PRO A 83 -0.74 -11.35 -17.64
CA PRO A 83 0.62 -11.85 -17.83
C PRO A 83 1.64 -10.73 -18.06
N LYS A 84 1.20 -9.52 -18.36
CA LYS A 84 2.08 -8.36 -18.53
C LYS A 84 2.44 -7.71 -17.20
N HIS A 85 1.77 -8.08 -16.10
CA HIS A 85 2.01 -7.51 -14.78
C HIS A 85 2.80 -8.45 -13.90
N THR A 86 3.82 -7.91 -13.24
CA THR A 86 4.58 -8.61 -12.20
C THR A 86 4.21 -7.99 -10.86
N LEU A 87 3.80 -8.81 -9.91
CA LEU A 87 3.41 -8.37 -8.57
C LEU A 87 4.52 -8.66 -7.57
N HIS A 88 5.04 -7.63 -6.93
CA HIS A 88 6.01 -7.73 -5.84
C HIS A 88 5.33 -7.36 -4.53
N THR A 89 5.70 -8.00 -3.45
CA THR A 89 5.17 -7.69 -2.12
C THR A 89 6.30 -7.29 -1.20
N ILE A 90 6.08 -6.23 -0.42
CA ILE A 90 7.08 -5.66 0.49
C ILE A 90 6.42 -5.41 1.83
N ALA A 91 6.94 -6.04 2.89
CA ALA A 91 6.53 -5.78 4.26
C ALA A 91 7.71 -5.18 4.99
N GLU A 92 7.55 -3.99 5.55
CA GLU A 92 8.64 -3.28 6.22
C GLU A 92 8.17 -2.67 7.53
N PHE A 93 9.07 -2.72 8.51
CA PHE A 93 8.91 -1.97 9.76
C PHE A 93 9.45 -0.57 9.55
N GLY A 94 8.61 0.44 9.73
CA GLY A 94 9.00 1.84 9.53
C GLY A 94 7.83 2.74 9.22
N LEU A 95 8.11 4.02 9.07
CA LEU A 95 7.10 5.00 8.70
C LEU A 95 6.78 4.89 7.21
N LEU A 96 5.50 5.03 6.88
CA LEU A 96 5.04 4.85 5.51
C LEU A 96 5.75 5.76 4.52
N VAL A 97 5.84 7.06 4.82
CA VAL A 97 6.45 8.03 3.90
C VAL A 97 7.92 7.68 3.62
N ASP A 98 8.66 7.31 4.67
CA ASP A 98 10.07 6.94 4.53
C ASP A 98 10.23 5.69 3.65
N SER A 99 9.42 4.67 3.91
CA SER A 99 9.44 3.44 3.10
C SER A 99 9.08 3.72 1.65
N VAL A 100 8.05 4.52 1.41
CA VAL A 100 7.63 4.87 0.05
C VAL A 100 8.77 5.59 -0.69
N ASN A 101 9.37 6.62 -0.06
CA ASN A 101 10.46 7.36 -0.69
C ASN A 101 11.68 6.48 -0.98
N ASP A 102 12.02 5.58 -0.07
CA ASP A 102 13.13 4.65 -0.28
C ASP A 102 12.90 3.78 -1.52
N TRP A 103 11.71 3.24 -1.67
CA TRP A 103 11.39 2.39 -2.82
C TRP A 103 11.23 3.18 -4.11
N VAL A 104 10.68 4.40 -4.03
CA VAL A 104 10.60 5.30 -5.19
C VAL A 104 12.00 5.55 -5.76
N GLU A 105 12.96 5.84 -4.91
CA GLU A 105 14.32 6.08 -5.34
C GLU A 105 15.03 4.81 -5.80
N LYS A 106 14.92 3.74 -5.02
CA LYS A 106 15.60 2.47 -5.29
C LYS A 106 15.16 1.83 -6.60
N GLU A 107 13.87 1.83 -6.86
CA GLU A 107 13.29 1.14 -8.01
C GLU A 107 12.84 2.07 -9.14
N ASN A 108 13.08 3.36 -9.02
CA ASN A 108 12.64 4.35 -10.00
C ASN A 108 11.13 4.26 -10.27
N ILE A 109 10.35 4.30 -9.22
CA ILE A 109 8.89 4.20 -9.31
C ILE A 109 8.34 5.38 -10.12
N ASP A 110 7.44 5.10 -11.06
CA ASP A 110 6.82 6.11 -11.91
C ASP A 110 5.63 6.79 -11.24
N VAL A 111 4.88 6.05 -10.45
CA VAL A 111 3.68 6.57 -9.80
C VAL A 111 3.35 5.77 -8.54
N VAL A 112 2.89 6.49 -7.52
CA VAL A 112 2.32 5.87 -6.31
C VAL A 112 0.80 5.95 -6.44
N VAL A 113 0.11 4.82 -6.27
CA VAL A 113 -1.36 4.77 -6.29
C VAL A 113 -1.83 4.37 -4.91
N MET A 114 -2.73 5.14 -4.32
CA MET A 114 -3.27 4.79 -3.01
C MET A 114 -4.69 5.32 -2.84
N GLY A 115 -5.42 4.76 -1.90
CA GLY A 115 -6.74 5.26 -1.56
C GLY A 115 -6.63 6.60 -0.83
N THR A 116 -7.68 7.38 -0.88
CA THR A 116 -7.71 8.69 -0.21
C THR A 116 -7.74 8.56 1.31
N LYS A 117 -8.26 7.44 1.82
CA LYS A 117 -8.26 7.12 3.24
C LYS A 117 -8.61 5.65 3.43
N GLY A 118 -8.51 5.15 4.66
CA GLY A 118 -8.91 3.80 4.99
C GLY A 118 -10.43 3.65 4.91
N GLU A 119 -11.07 3.16 5.97
CA GLU A 119 -12.50 2.98 5.99
C GLU A 119 -13.24 4.27 6.30
N THR A 120 -14.33 4.53 5.55
CA THR A 120 -15.21 5.65 5.82
C THR A 120 -16.55 5.45 5.18
N ALA A 121 -17.61 5.89 5.86
CA ALA A 121 -18.95 5.98 5.33
C ALA A 121 -19.25 7.36 4.74
N ASP A 122 -18.36 8.29 4.88
CA ASP A 122 -18.55 9.67 4.40
C ASP A 122 -18.47 9.71 2.88
N LYS A 123 -19.44 10.36 2.27
CA LYS A 123 -19.51 10.51 0.81
C LYS A 123 -18.63 11.63 0.28
N LYS A 124 -18.10 12.47 1.17
CA LYS A 124 -17.18 13.53 0.76
C LYS A 124 -15.80 12.95 0.50
N ILE A 125 -15.12 13.47 -0.51
CA ILE A 125 -13.75 13.12 -0.76
C ILE A 125 -12.89 13.83 0.28
N THR A 126 -12.36 13.07 1.21
CA THR A 126 -11.43 13.57 2.21
C THR A 126 -10.19 12.70 2.20
N PHE A 127 -9.08 13.26 2.66
CA PHE A 127 -7.82 12.53 2.69
C PHE A 127 -7.48 12.12 4.12
N GLY A 128 -7.10 10.87 4.30
CA GLY A 128 -6.54 10.42 5.55
C GLY A 128 -5.16 11.03 5.79
N SER A 129 -4.70 10.99 7.02
CA SER A 129 -3.40 11.57 7.39
C SER A 129 -2.24 10.94 6.62
N ASN A 130 -2.26 9.62 6.45
CA ASN A 130 -1.21 8.92 5.71
C ASN A 130 -1.17 9.34 4.24
N THR A 131 -2.35 9.48 3.62
CA THR A 131 -2.43 9.90 2.22
C THR A 131 -1.91 11.32 2.06
N LEU A 132 -2.27 12.23 2.98
CA LEU A 132 -1.79 13.61 2.94
C LEU A 132 -0.28 13.68 3.09
N GLU A 133 0.31 12.88 3.97
CA GLU A 133 1.76 12.85 4.15
C GLU A 133 2.46 12.34 2.90
N VAL A 134 1.91 11.30 2.29
CA VAL A 134 2.48 10.77 1.04
C VAL A 134 2.43 11.85 -0.05
N ILE A 135 1.29 12.52 -0.22
CA ILE A 135 1.15 13.59 -1.22
C ILE A 135 2.16 14.71 -0.98
N LYS A 136 2.37 15.08 0.30
CA LYS A 136 3.28 16.19 0.64
C LYS A 136 4.75 15.87 0.45
N TYR A 137 5.16 14.65 0.78
CA TYR A 137 6.58 14.34 0.96
C TYR A 137 7.15 13.32 -0.02
N VAL A 138 6.32 12.60 -0.75
CA VAL A 138 6.80 11.62 -1.72
C VAL A 138 7.21 12.32 -3.01
N LYS A 139 8.36 11.91 -3.55
CA LYS A 139 9.02 12.61 -4.66
C LYS A 139 8.70 12.00 -6.02
N CYS A 140 7.45 11.59 -6.22
CA CYS A 140 6.96 11.19 -7.53
C CYS A 140 5.45 11.45 -7.58
N PRO A 141 4.83 11.37 -8.76
CA PRO A 141 3.37 11.56 -8.85
C PRO A 141 2.62 10.59 -7.97
N VAL A 142 1.58 11.08 -7.31
CA VAL A 142 0.70 10.28 -6.47
C VAL A 142 -0.71 10.35 -7.05
N LEU A 143 -1.28 9.19 -7.32
CA LEU A 143 -2.66 9.06 -7.78
C LEU A 143 -3.51 8.59 -6.61
N ALA A 144 -4.35 9.48 -6.10
CA ALA A 144 -5.20 9.19 -4.94
C ALA A 144 -6.60 8.80 -5.41
N ILE A 145 -7.04 7.60 -5.07
CA ILE A 145 -8.30 7.04 -5.54
C ILE A 145 -9.37 7.18 -4.46
N PRO A 146 -10.46 7.91 -4.72
CA PRO A 146 -11.54 8.06 -3.74
C PRO A 146 -12.23 6.73 -3.42
N ALA A 147 -12.65 6.57 -2.17
CA ALA A 147 -13.34 5.37 -1.74
C ALA A 147 -14.64 5.14 -2.52
N VAL A 148 -15.32 6.21 -2.88
CA VAL A 148 -16.61 6.13 -3.59
C VAL A 148 -16.45 5.82 -5.07
N TYR A 149 -15.24 5.86 -5.62
CA TYR A 149 -15.02 5.68 -7.05
C TYR A 149 -15.49 4.31 -7.53
N GLY A 150 -15.16 3.26 -6.79
CA GLY A 150 -15.54 1.90 -7.14
C GLY A 150 -17.03 1.63 -7.04
N ASP A 151 -17.79 2.46 -6.30
CA ASP A 151 -19.21 2.28 -6.07
C ASP A 151 -20.08 3.04 -7.08
N VAL A 152 -19.47 3.82 -7.94
CA VAL A 152 -20.18 4.72 -8.86
C VAL A 152 -20.33 4.12 -10.25
N HIS A 153 -19.86 2.93 -10.47
CA HIS A 153 -19.95 2.30 -11.77
C HIS A 153 -21.37 1.91 -12.13
N PRO A 154 -21.82 2.29 -13.29
CA PRO A 154 -23.11 1.84 -13.79
C PRO A 154 -23.15 0.34 -13.98
#